data_f8dfc42de5c61d440a65201994f3b884
#
_entry.id   f8dfc42de5c61d440a65201994f3b884
#
_cell.length_a   1.000
_cell.length_b   1.000
_cell.length_c   1.000
_cell.angle_alpha   90.00
_cell.angle_beta   90.00
_cell.angle_gamma   90.00
#
_symmetry.space_group_name_H-M   'P 1'
#
loop_
_entity.id
_entity.type
_entity.pdbx_description
1 polymer ?
#
loop_
_entity_poly.entity_id
_entity_poly.type
_entity_poly.pdbx_seq_one_letter_code
_entity_poly.pdbx_strand_id
1 'polypeptide(L)'
;MLVIREKLAELYESEQQWSRAVQMLSGMDLDSTTRVIDDTLRLSKCVQIVRLYLEDDDAINAEAFINEASFLVSNSQHEVLNLQYKVCYARILDLKRKFLDAALRYYDISQVEKRQIGDELIDEEALEQALSAAVTCTILAAAGSYN
;
A
#
# COMPACT_ATOMS: atom_id res chain seq x y z
N MET A 1 -5.12 -9.86 -17.53
CA MET A 1 -3.64 -9.87 -17.60
C MET A 1 -3.06 -8.80 -18.52
N LEU A 2 -3.53 -8.69 -19.78
CA LEU A 2 -3.05 -7.66 -20.72
C LEU A 2 -3.25 -6.24 -20.20
N VAL A 3 -4.42 -5.92 -19.63
CA VAL A 3 -4.74 -4.59 -19.11
C VAL A 3 -3.80 -4.20 -17.96
N ILE A 4 -3.49 -5.16 -17.09
CA ILE A 4 -2.59 -4.92 -15.96
C ILE A 4 -1.16 -4.67 -16.46
N ARG A 5 -0.70 -5.43 -17.45
CA ARG A 5 0.62 -5.23 -18.06
C ARG A 5 0.75 -3.86 -18.71
N GLU A 6 -0.27 -3.42 -19.44
CA GLU A 6 -0.28 -2.08 -20.05
C GLU A 6 -0.22 -0.98 -19.00
N LYS A 7 -1.03 -1.09 -17.95
CA LYS A 7 -1.03 -0.11 -16.85
C LYS A 7 0.28 -0.10 -16.08
N LEU A 8 0.89 -1.26 -15.85
CA LEU A 8 2.20 -1.35 -15.21
C LEU A 8 3.27 -0.69 -16.06
N ALA A 9 3.25 -0.91 -17.39
CA ALA A 9 4.17 -0.26 -18.29
C ALA A 9 4.05 1.26 -18.24
N GLU A 10 2.83 1.78 -18.23
CA GLU A 10 2.57 3.21 -18.09
C GLU A 10 3.12 3.77 -16.76
N LEU A 11 2.91 3.04 -15.67
CA LEU A 11 3.41 3.44 -14.36
C LEU A 11 4.94 3.45 -14.31
N TYR A 12 5.59 2.43 -14.86
CA TYR A 12 7.05 2.38 -14.92
C TYR A 12 7.62 3.49 -15.79
N GLU A 13 7.00 3.79 -16.91
CA GLU A 13 7.42 4.88 -17.78
C GLU A 13 7.30 6.23 -17.08
N SER A 14 6.18 6.47 -16.40
CA SER A 14 5.96 7.69 -15.61
C SER A 14 7.00 7.84 -14.52
N GLU A 15 7.31 6.75 -13.81
CA GLU A 15 8.33 6.74 -12.75
C GLU A 15 9.71 7.09 -13.31
N GLN A 16 10.08 6.54 -14.46
CA GLN A 16 11.37 6.82 -15.10
C GLN A 16 11.51 8.30 -15.49
N GLN A 17 10.47 8.88 -16.09
CA GLN A 17 10.46 10.29 -16.48
C GLN A 17 10.60 11.20 -15.25
N TRP A 18 9.91 10.86 -14.18
CA TRP A 18 9.98 11.62 -12.94
C TRP A 18 11.36 11.51 -12.30
N SER A 19 11.95 10.32 -12.25
CA SER A 19 13.29 10.12 -11.72
C SER A 19 14.35 10.93 -12.47
N ARG A 20 14.21 11.03 -13.80
CA ARG A 20 15.10 11.87 -14.62
C ARG A 20 14.93 13.35 -14.27
N ALA A 21 13.70 13.83 -14.11
CA ALA A 21 13.43 15.21 -13.73
C ALA A 21 14.03 15.54 -12.37
N VAL A 22 13.89 14.64 -11.41
CA VAL A 22 14.47 14.78 -10.07
C VAL A 22 15.99 14.82 -10.13
N GLN A 23 16.63 13.96 -10.94
CA GLN A 23 18.07 13.96 -11.13
C GLN A 23 18.59 15.27 -11.73
N MET A 24 17.85 15.86 -12.66
CA MET A 24 18.22 17.15 -13.24
C MET A 24 18.15 18.30 -12.23
N LEU A 25 17.20 18.22 -11.29
CA LEU A 25 17.04 19.21 -10.23
C LEU A 25 18.04 19.02 -9.08
N SER A 26 18.57 17.82 -8.89
CA SER A 26 19.46 17.48 -7.78
C SER A 26 20.86 18.08 -7.89
N GLY A 27 21.20 18.70 -9.01
CA GLY A 27 22.42 19.49 -9.16
C GLY A 27 22.40 20.84 -8.44
N MET A 28 21.26 21.20 -7.84
CA MET A 28 21.08 22.43 -7.08
C MET A 28 20.77 22.07 -5.61
N ASP A 29 21.43 22.61 -4.64
CA ASP A 29 21.37 22.46 -3.18
C ASP A 29 20.01 22.07 -2.52
N LEU A 30 19.19 21.23 -3.16
CA LEU A 30 17.87 20.79 -2.70
C LEU A 30 17.82 19.27 -2.43
N ASP A 31 18.97 18.64 -2.21
CA ASP A 31 19.10 17.18 -2.16
C ASP A 31 18.15 16.49 -1.16
N SER A 32 17.97 17.04 0.02
CA SER A 32 17.12 16.42 1.04
C SER A 32 15.64 16.53 0.68
N THR A 33 15.18 17.67 0.20
CA THR A 33 13.80 17.89 -0.22
C THR A 33 13.49 17.05 -1.47
N THR A 34 14.42 17.01 -2.40
CA THR A 34 14.31 16.20 -3.63
C THR A 34 14.20 14.72 -3.31
N ARG A 35 14.99 14.22 -2.33
CA ARG A 35 14.89 12.83 -1.87
C ARG A 35 13.53 12.51 -1.28
N VAL A 36 12.99 13.38 -0.44
CA VAL A 36 11.67 13.17 0.18
C VAL A 36 10.59 13.07 -0.89
N ILE A 37 10.64 13.95 -1.90
CA ILE A 37 9.69 13.94 -3.01
C ILE A 37 9.85 12.66 -3.83
N ASP A 38 11.09 12.26 -4.14
CA ASP A 38 11.36 11.03 -4.90
C ASP A 38 10.87 9.79 -4.14
N ASP A 39 11.17 9.68 -2.86
CA ASP A 39 10.74 8.55 -2.02
C ASP A 39 9.22 8.50 -1.90
N THR A 40 8.56 9.63 -1.74
CA THR A 40 7.09 9.71 -1.68
C THR A 40 6.48 9.24 -3.00
N LEU A 41 7.04 9.67 -4.11
CA LEU A 41 6.56 9.25 -5.43
C LEU A 41 6.78 7.76 -5.67
N ARG A 42 7.94 7.23 -5.28
CA ARG A 42 8.22 5.79 -5.36
C ARG A 42 7.24 4.98 -4.54
N LEU A 43 6.96 5.44 -3.30
CA LEU A 43 5.97 4.79 -2.45
C LEU A 43 4.59 4.80 -3.11
N SER A 44 4.18 5.93 -3.67
CA SER A 44 2.91 6.05 -4.38
C SER A 44 2.84 5.06 -5.55
N LYS A 45 3.91 4.95 -6.33
CA LYS A 45 3.97 4.02 -7.47
C LYS A 45 3.94 2.57 -7.03
N CYS A 46 4.69 2.22 -5.99
CA CYS A 46 4.66 0.86 -5.42
C CYS A 46 3.25 0.49 -4.96
N VAL A 47 2.57 1.38 -4.26
CA VAL A 47 1.20 1.16 -3.80
C VAL A 47 0.25 0.95 -4.98
N GLN A 48 0.36 1.76 -6.03
CA GLN A 48 -0.46 1.61 -7.23
C GLN A 48 -0.22 0.27 -7.92
N ILE A 49 1.03 -0.15 -8.04
CA ILE A 49 1.40 -1.43 -8.64
C ILE A 49 0.83 -2.59 -7.81
N VAL A 50 0.98 -2.53 -6.49
CA VAL A 50 0.43 -3.54 -5.58
C VAL A 50 -1.08 -3.65 -5.74
N ARG A 51 -1.78 -2.52 -5.81
CA ARG A 51 -3.23 -2.51 -5.99
C ARG A 51 -3.65 -3.16 -7.31
N LEU A 52 -2.88 -2.94 -8.38
CA LEU A 52 -3.16 -3.58 -9.67
C LEU A 52 -3.00 -5.11 -9.59
N TYR A 53 -1.94 -5.58 -8.94
CA TYR A 53 -1.75 -7.02 -8.73
C TYR A 53 -2.84 -7.61 -7.84
N LEU A 54 -3.28 -6.88 -6.82
CA LEU A 54 -4.35 -7.35 -5.94
C LEU A 54 -5.70 -7.45 -6.67
N GLU A 55 -5.96 -6.59 -7.65
CA GLU A 55 -7.14 -6.71 -8.51
C GLU A 55 -7.15 -8.03 -9.28
N ASP A 56 -5.99 -8.58 -9.59
CA ASP A 56 -5.82 -9.86 -10.28
C ASP A 56 -5.58 -11.03 -9.31
N ASP A 57 -5.77 -10.81 -8.02
CA ASP A 57 -5.52 -11.78 -6.94
C ASP A 57 -4.10 -12.37 -6.95
N ASP A 58 -3.14 -11.60 -7.47
CA ASP A 58 -1.73 -11.99 -7.56
C ASP A 58 -0.96 -11.52 -6.32
N ALA A 59 -1.07 -12.29 -5.24
CA ALA A 59 -0.42 -11.96 -3.98
C ALA A 59 1.11 -12.06 -4.07
N ILE A 60 1.64 -12.92 -4.91
CA ILE A 60 3.08 -13.17 -5.03
C ILE A 60 3.80 -11.93 -5.58
N ASN A 61 3.32 -11.41 -6.71
CA ASN A 61 3.89 -10.20 -7.30
C ASN A 61 3.59 -8.97 -6.47
N ALA A 62 2.39 -8.88 -5.89
CA ALA A 62 2.04 -7.80 -4.97
C ALA A 62 3.00 -7.75 -3.78
N GLU A 63 3.33 -8.90 -3.20
CA GLU A 63 4.25 -8.98 -2.06
C GLU A 63 5.65 -8.46 -2.39
N ALA A 64 6.15 -8.74 -3.58
CA ALA A 64 7.47 -8.24 -4.01
C ALA A 64 7.53 -6.70 -3.94
N PHE A 65 6.48 -6.03 -4.43
CA PHE A 65 6.41 -4.57 -4.40
C PHE A 65 6.08 -4.02 -3.02
N ILE A 66 5.29 -4.72 -2.22
CA ILE A 66 4.99 -4.27 -0.86
C ILE A 66 6.24 -4.34 0.03
N ASN A 67 7.11 -5.30 -0.19
CA ASN A 67 8.38 -5.39 0.53
C ASN A 67 9.30 -4.23 0.18
N GLU A 68 9.34 -3.82 -1.08
CA GLU A 68 10.06 -2.61 -1.49
C GLU A 68 9.46 -1.38 -0.83
N ALA A 69 8.14 -1.25 -0.83
CA ALA A 69 7.44 -0.14 -0.21
C ALA A 69 7.67 -0.06 1.30
N SER A 70 7.93 -1.17 1.97
CA SER A 70 8.14 -1.19 3.42
C SER A 70 9.33 -0.33 3.86
N PHE A 71 10.36 -0.25 3.05
CA PHE A 71 11.51 0.61 3.31
C PHE A 71 11.19 2.09 3.15
N LEU A 72 10.27 2.39 2.23
CA LEU A 72 9.86 3.77 1.96
C LEU A 72 8.84 4.28 2.98
N VAL A 73 7.92 3.42 3.41
CA VAL A 73 6.83 3.81 4.31
C VAL A 73 7.33 4.17 5.70
N SER A 74 8.41 3.56 6.17
CA SER A 74 8.97 3.84 7.49
C SER A 74 9.44 5.28 7.64
N ASN A 75 9.84 5.92 6.56
CA ASN A 75 10.30 7.30 6.53
C ASN A 75 9.26 8.27 5.98
N SER A 76 8.09 7.75 5.58
CA SER A 76 7.03 8.56 4.97
C SER A 76 6.18 9.24 6.04
N GLN A 77 5.89 10.53 5.81
CA GLN A 77 4.94 11.29 6.61
C GLN A 77 3.60 11.48 5.90
N HIS A 78 3.45 10.89 4.73
CA HIS A 78 2.21 10.99 3.95
C HIS A 78 1.21 9.96 4.49
N GLU A 79 0.30 10.43 5.35
CA GLU A 79 -0.62 9.56 6.10
C GLU A 79 -1.55 8.73 5.21
N VAL A 80 -2.05 9.31 4.11
CA VAL A 80 -2.93 8.60 3.18
C VAL A 80 -2.20 7.45 2.50
N LEU A 81 -0.98 7.68 2.03
CA LEU A 81 -0.16 6.61 1.42
C LEU A 81 0.19 5.53 2.44
N ASN A 82 0.50 5.92 3.66
CA ASN A 82 0.80 4.98 4.74
C ASN A 82 -0.41 4.09 5.05
N LEU A 83 -1.61 4.67 5.04
CA LEU A 83 -2.84 3.91 5.24
C LEU A 83 -3.10 2.96 4.06
N GLN A 84 -2.93 3.43 2.84
CA GLN A 84 -3.06 2.59 1.63
C GLN A 84 -2.09 1.41 1.66
N TYR A 85 -0.84 1.64 2.09
CA TYR A 85 0.14 0.57 2.29
C TYR A 85 -0.37 -0.48 3.28
N LYS A 86 -0.90 -0.03 4.42
CA LYS A 86 -1.42 -0.94 5.45
C LYS A 86 -2.58 -1.80 4.93
N VAL A 87 -3.48 -1.20 4.18
CA VAL A 87 -4.62 -1.92 3.56
C VAL A 87 -4.10 -2.97 2.58
N CYS A 88 -3.17 -2.60 1.72
CA CYS A 88 -2.58 -3.52 0.74
C CYS A 88 -1.87 -4.69 1.43
N TYR A 89 -1.11 -4.41 2.48
CA TYR A 89 -0.41 -5.43 3.25
C TYR A 89 -1.39 -6.43 3.88
N ALA A 90 -2.47 -5.93 4.47
CA ALA A 90 -3.51 -6.78 5.05
C ALA A 90 -4.17 -7.67 3.99
N ARG A 91 -4.46 -7.12 2.80
CA ARG A 91 -5.06 -7.88 1.70
C ARG A 91 -4.12 -8.99 1.19
N ILE A 92 -2.82 -8.72 1.13
CA ILE A 92 -1.83 -9.74 0.75
C ILE A 92 -1.83 -10.88 1.75
N LEU A 93 -1.83 -10.57 3.04
CA LEU A 93 -1.87 -11.59 4.09
C LEU A 93 -3.15 -12.44 4.01
N ASP A 94 -4.29 -11.80 3.73
CA ASP A 94 -5.56 -12.48 3.53
C ASP A 94 -5.50 -13.44 2.34
N LEU A 95 -4.99 -13.00 1.20
CA LEU A 95 -4.85 -13.85 0.00
C LEU A 95 -3.88 -15.00 0.23
N LYS A 96 -2.86 -14.82 1.03
CA LYS A 96 -1.92 -15.87 1.41
C LYS A 96 -2.45 -16.78 2.51
N ARG A 97 -3.68 -16.56 2.96
CA ARG A 97 -4.34 -17.32 4.03
C ARG A 97 -3.65 -17.21 5.40
N LYS A 98 -2.91 -16.16 5.62
CA LYS A 98 -2.37 -15.80 6.93
C LYS A 98 -3.41 -14.99 7.70
N PHE A 99 -4.52 -15.66 8.03
CA PHE A 99 -5.73 -14.98 8.50
C PHE A 99 -5.56 -14.28 9.85
N LEU A 100 -4.78 -14.84 10.76
CA LEU A 100 -4.55 -14.20 12.05
C LEU A 100 -3.78 -12.88 11.88
N ASP A 101 -2.71 -12.90 11.09
CA ASP A 101 -1.93 -11.70 10.81
C ASP A 101 -2.77 -10.67 10.06
N ALA A 102 -3.57 -11.12 9.08
CA ALA A 102 -4.47 -10.25 8.34
C ALA A 102 -5.51 -9.62 9.27
N ALA A 103 -6.09 -10.40 10.20
CA ALA A 103 -7.07 -9.92 11.16
C ALA A 103 -6.50 -8.80 12.03
N LEU A 104 -5.28 -8.96 12.52
CA LEU A 104 -4.60 -7.95 13.34
C LEU A 104 -4.39 -6.66 12.55
N ARG A 105 -3.97 -6.77 11.28
CA ARG A 105 -3.76 -5.61 10.41
C ARG A 105 -5.06 -4.89 10.09
N TYR A 106 -6.12 -5.63 9.74
CA TYR A 106 -7.43 -5.03 9.49
C TYR A 106 -8.01 -4.35 10.73
N TYR A 107 -7.82 -4.98 11.90
CA TYR A 107 -8.26 -4.37 13.15
C TYR A 107 -7.55 -3.04 13.41
N ASP A 108 -6.23 -3.00 13.25
CA ASP A 108 -5.46 -1.76 13.41
C ASP A 108 -5.97 -0.67 12.47
N ILE A 109 -6.29 -1.01 11.22
CA ILE A 109 -6.84 -0.07 10.25
C ILE A 109 -8.19 0.46 10.73
N SER A 110 -9.05 -0.42 11.27
CA SER A 110 -10.39 -0.03 11.75
C SER A 110 -10.35 0.93 12.95
N GLN A 111 -9.24 0.94 13.68
CA GLN A 111 -9.05 1.81 14.85
C GLN A 111 -8.50 3.19 14.51
N VAL A 112 -8.21 3.45 13.24
CA VAL A 112 -7.77 4.78 12.80
C VAL A 112 -8.90 5.77 13.06
N GLU A 113 -8.60 6.84 13.82
CA GLU A 113 -9.60 7.84 14.18
C GLU A 113 -10.14 8.54 12.94
N LYS A 114 -11.45 8.86 13.00
CA LYS A 114 -12.08 9.71 12.00
C LYS A 114 -11.48 11.10 12.08
N ARG A 115 -10.58 11.38 11.19
CA ARG A 115 -9.96 12.70 11.10
C ARG A 115 -9.61 12.99 9.65
N GLN A 116 -9.42 14.25 9.38
CA GLN A 116 -8.91 14.67 8.11
C GLN A 116 -7.43 14.32 8.04
N ILE A 117 -7.04 13.56 7.03
CA ILE A 117 -5.64 13.26 6.73
C ILE A 117 -5.26 14.10 5.52
N GLY A 118 -4.46 15.17 5.75
CA GLY A 118 -4.23 16.17 4.73
C GLY A 118 -5.55 16.85 4.36
N ASP A 119 -5.90 16.86 3.07
CA ASP A 119 -7.16 17.41 2.57
C ASP A 119 -8.26 16.35 2.39
N GLU A 120 -7.99 15.09 2.80
CA GLU A 120 -8.93 13.97 2.64
C GLU A 120 -9.46 13.52 3.99
N LEU A 121 -10.75 13.19 4.02
CA LEU A 121 -11.39 12.56 5.19
C LEU A 121 -11.30 11.06 5.06
N ILE A 122 -11.02 10.39 6.18
CA ILE A 122 -11.11 8.93 6.24
C ILE A 122 -12.57 8.55 6.19
N ASP A 123 -12.95 7.73 5.20
CA ASP A 123 -14.30 7.24 5.03
C ASP A 123 -14.66 6.26 6.15
N GLU A 124 -15.73 6.57 6.88
CA GLU A 124 -16.28 5.72 7.93
C GLU A 124 -16.63 4.33 7.41
N GLU A 125 -17.18 4.26 6.22
CA GLU A 125 -17.53 3.00 5.58
C GLU A 125 -16.29 2.12 5.35
N ALA A 126 -15.17 2.72 4.94
CA ALA A 126 -13.91 2.01 4.76
C ALA A 126 -13.40 1.42 6.08
N LEU A 127 -13.54 2.16 7.19
CA LEU A 127 -13.16 1.68 8.51
C LEU A 127 -14.05 0.54 8.98
N GLU A 128 -15.35 0.62 8.72
CA GLU A 128 -16.29 -0.46 9.03
C GLU A 128 -16.00 -1.71 8.21
N GLN A 129 -15.65 -1.56 6.93
CA GLN A 129 -15.25 -2.67 6.08
C GLN A 129 -13.98 -3.33 6.60
N ALA A 130 -13.02 -2.56 7.08
CA ALA A 130 -11.80 -3.10 7.67
C ALA A 130 -12.10 -3.91 8.94
N LEU A 131 -13.00 -3.41 9.79
CA LEU A 131 -13.41 -4.14 10.99
C LEU A 131 -14.14 -5.44 10.63
N SER A 132 -15.02 -5.39 9.65
CA SER A 132 -15.73 -6.58 9.15
C SER A 132 -14.75 -7.62 8.59
N ALA A 133 -13.75 -7.17 7.83
CA ALA A 133 -12.69 -8.05 7.33
C ALA A 133 -11.88 -8.67 8.46
N ALA A 134 -11.58 -7.91 9.50
CA ALA A 134 -10.86 -8.41 10.67
C ALA A 134 -11.64 -9.54 11.36
N VAL A 135 -12.95 -9.37 11.55
CA VAL A 135 -13.82 -10.39 12.13
C VAL A 135 -13.82 -11.66 11.27
N THR A 136 -13.98 -11.51 9.96
CA THR A 136 -13.97 -12.64 9.03
C THR A 136 -12.65 -13.40 9.09
N CYS A 137 -11.52 -12.71 9.06
CA CYS A 137 -10.20 -13.33 9.15
C CYS A 137 -9.99 -14.03 10.48
N THR A 138 -10.48 -13.48 11.57
CA THR A 138 -10.41 -14.10 12.89
C THR A 138 -11.16 -15.42 12.91
N ILE A 139 -12.35 -15.47 12.34
CA ILE A 139 -13.15 -16.68 12.23
C ILE A 139 -12.43 -17.73 11.40
N LEU A 140 -11.87 -17.34 10.25
CA LEU A 140 -11.13 -18.23 9.36
C LEU A 140 -9.86 -18.78 10.02
N ALA A 141 -9.16 -17.95 10.79
CA ALA A 141 -7.97 -18.37 11.54
C ALA A 141 -8.35 -19.41 12.61
N ALA A 142 -9.43 -19.20 13.33
CA ALA A 142 -9.93 -20.15 14.34
C ALA A 142 -10.35 -21.47 13.71
N ALA A 143 -11.04 -21.44 12.55
CA ALA A 143 -11.44 -22.63 11.83
C ALA A 143 -10.23 -23.44 11.34
N GLY A 144 -9.20 -22.74 10.85
CA GLY A 144 -7.95 -23.37 10.38
C GLY A 144 -7.16 -24.07 11.50
N SER A 145 -7.27 -23.59 12.74
CA SER A 145 -6.53 -24.17 13.87
C SER A 145 -7.05 -25.55 14.30
N TYR A 146 -8.22 -25.97 13.82
CA TYR A 146 -8.81 -27.27 14.10
C TYR A 146 -8.53 -28.32 13.02
N ASN A 147 -7.84 -27.93 11.97
CA ASN A 147 -7.48 -28.85 10.89
C ASN A 147 -6.03 -29.39 11.09
#